data_70ddb2f4ddb4e2580cd95f0f36b95a68
#
_entry.id   70ddb2f4ddb4e2580cd95f0f36b95a68
#
_cell.length_a   1.000
_cell.length_b   1.000
_cell.length_c   1.000
_cell.angle_alpha   90.00
_cell.angle_beta   90.00
_cell.angle_gamma   90.00
#
_symmetry.space_group_name_H-M   'P 1'
#
loop_
_entity.id
_entity.type
_entity.pdbx_description
1 polymer ?
#
loop_
_entity_poly.entity_id
_entity_poly.type
_entity_poly.pdbx_seq_one_letter_code
_entity_poly.pdbx_strand_id
1 'polypeptide(L)'
;MSVKKPNELIDRYEEMLRGTVSCYFDTDEIDEISDYYESKGQLSKALHAIKFGLNLHPDNVDLKLKEARYMLYLDRADEAKRIMSELADYSLDATLIRAELLFIDGYMKDGHALLLAMLDNDDIREDFCFDAVDIYTDYDCFDELVEFVEKAGKVLPDSRELFREMAAICEERSEYERSVIIYNKLIDKDPYSLQDWFSLAKVEALLKHYDKAVEACDFALAVKENEESIISFKGYCYYDSGQYEKAIEQFLEYESITKEKSVAYELIGECYVKLDDN
;
A
#
# COMPACT_ATOMS: atom_id res chain seq x y z
N MET A 1 -26.31 16.93 15.23
CA MET A 1 -26.66 15.71 14.51
C MET A 1 -26.10 14.53 15.26
N SER A 2 -26.94 13.56 15.67
CA SER A 2 -26.49 12.37 16.41
C SER A 2 -25.75 11.45 15.43
N VAL A 3 -24.48 11.16 15.69
CA VAL A 3 -23.72 10.14 14.95
C VAL A 3 -24.41 8.81 15.25
N LYS A 4 -25.16 8.28 14.28
CA LYS A 4 -25.75 6.93 14.37
C LYS A 4 -24.58 5.94 14.43
N LYS A 5 -24.66 4.96 15.34
CA LYS A 5 -23.66 3.88 15.40
C LYS A 5 -23.75 3.06 14.10
N PRO A 6 -22.63 2.68 13.46
CA PRO A 6 -22.65 1.90 12.22
C PRO A 6 -23.55 0.66 12.26
N ASN A 7 -23.65 -0.03 13.39
CA ASN A 7 -24.50 -1.18 13.57
C ASN A 7 -26.01 -0.89 13.40
N GLU A 8 -26.52 0.28 13.83
CA GLU A 8 -27.93 0.62 13.72
C GLU A 8 -28.37 0.84 12.27
N LEU A 9 -27.49 1.38 11.42
CA LEU A 9 -27.75 1.60 10.01
C LEU A 9 -27.82 0.26 9.25
N ILE A 10 -26.85 -0.61 9.50
CA ILE A 10 -26.79 -1.94 8.89
C ILE A 10 -27.97 -2.80 9.31
N ASP A 11 -28.30 -2.81 10.62
CA ASP A 11 -29.46 -3.55 11.15
C ASP A 11 -30.75 -3.07 10.47
N ARG A 12 -30.95 -1.76 10.32
CA ARG A 12 -32.11 -1.16 9.63
C ARG A 12 -32.18 -1.60 8.16
N TYR A 13 -31.04 -1.63 7.46
CA TYR A 13 -30.95 -2.07 6.09
C TYR A 13 -31.27 -3.56 5.96
N GLU A 14 -30.73 -4.41 6.83
CA GLU A 14 -31.01 -5.84 6.83
C GLU A 14 -32.45 -6.16 7.20
N GLU A 15 -33.09 -5.42 8.13
CA GLU A 15 -34.50 -5.54 8.46
C GLU A 15 -35.39 -5.18 7.27
N MET A 16 -35.06 -4.16 6.53
CA MET A 16 -35.72 -3.77 5.30
C MET A 16 -35.63 -4.88 4.24
N LEU A 17 -34.44 -5.48 4.05
CA LEU A 17 -34.26 -6.61 3.13
C LEU A 17 -35.09 -7.86 3.53
N ARG A 18 -35.31 -8.07 4.83
CA ARG A 18 -36.21 -9.15 5.33
C ARG A 18 -37.71 -8.83 5.15
N GLY A 19 -38.04 -7.63 4.69
CA GLY A 19 -39.41 -7.19 4.49
C GLY A 19 -40.16 -6.83 5.78
N THR A 20 -39.43 -6.65 6.89
CA THR A 20 -40.03 -6.34 8.21
C THR A 20 -40.34 -4.86 8.39
N VAL A 21 -39.61 -3.99 7.69
CA VAL A 21 -39.74 -2.52 7.77
C VAL A 21 -39.59 -1.93 6.38
N SER A 22 -40.30 -0.84 6.08
CA SER A 22 -40.09 -0.03 4.90
C SER A 22 -39.25 1.19 5.30
N CYS A 23 -38.02 1.31 4.77
CA CYS A 23 -37.12 2.40 5.06
C CYS A 23 -36.70 3.11 3.78
N TYR A 24 -36.52 4.43 3.87
CA TYR A 24 -35.82 5.21 2.89
C TYR A 24 -34.36 5.39 3.39
N PHE A 25 -33.41 5.37 2.45
CA PHE A 25 -32.00 5.63 2.67
C PHE A 25 -31.57 6.74 1.72
N ASP A 26 -30.86 7.72 2.25
CA ASP A 26 -30.18 8.72 1.42
C ASP A 26 -28.90 8.16 0.82
N THR A 27 -28.23 8.95 -0.02
CA THR A 27 -27.03 8.52 -0.74
C THR A 27 -25.87 8.24 0.20
N ASP A 28 -25.70 9.03 1.25
CA ASP A 28 -24.62 8.88 2.23
C ASP A 28 -24.82 7.61 3.07
N GLU A 29 -26.07 7.32 3.45
CA GLU A 29 -26.43 6.08 4.16
C GLU A 29 -26.16 4.83 3.29
N ILE A 30 -26.46 4.90 1.98
CA ILE A 30 -26.18 3.81 1.03
C ILE A 30 -24.66 3.61 0.89
N ASP A 31 -23.91 4.70 0.81
CA ASP A 31 -22.47 4.66 0.72
C ASP A 31 -21.86 4.00 1.96
N GLU A 32 -22.24 4.43 3.17
CA GLU A 32 -21.80 3.84 4.44
C GLU A 32 -22.16 2.33 4.54
N ILE A 33 -23.34 1.93 4.06
CA ILE A 33 -23.75 0.51 4.02
C ILE A 33 -22.84 -0.28 3.07
N SER A 34 -22.54 0.27 1.89
CA SER A 34 -21.70 -0.41 0.91
C SER A 34 -20.26 -0.58 1.43
N ASP A 35 -19.68 0.47 2.04
CA ASP A 35 -18.35 0.45 2.63
C ASP A 35 -18.23 -0.57 3.77
N TYR A 36 -19.29 -0.68 4.59
CA TYR A 36 -19.33 -1.70 5.63
C TYR A 36 -19.21 -3.12 5.05
N TYR A 37 -19.97 -3.43 4.00
CA TYR A 37 -19.89 -4.76 3.38
C TYR A 37 -18.57 -4.98 2.63
N GLU A 38 -18.04 -3.96 1.98
CA GLU A 38 -16.74 -3.98 1.33
C GLU A 38 -15.63 -4.28 2.32
N SER A 39 -15.58 -3.57 3.45
CA SER A 39 -14.58 -3.79 4.52
C SER A 39 -14.63 -5.20 5.14
N LYS A 40 -15.74 -5.94 4.94
CA LYS A 40 -15.92 -7.35 5.32
C LYS A 40 -15.61 -8.33 4.17
N GLY A 41 -15.15 -7.84 3.03
CA GLY A 41 -14.92 -8.65 1.83
C GLY A 41 -16.22 -9.19 1.19
N GLN A 42 -17.38 -8.62 1.53
CA GLN A 42 -18.70 -9.07 1.05
C GLN A 42 -19.16 -8.24 -0.17
N LEU A 43 -18.32 -8.18 -1.22
CA LEU A 43 -18.55 -7.35 -2.40
C LEU A 43 -19.91 -7.52 -3.07
N SER A 44 -20.46 -8.75 -3.08
CA SER A 44 -21.81 -8.99 -3.62
C SER A 44 -22.90 -8.28 -2.83
N LYS A 45 -22.76 -8.14 -1.51
CA LYS A 45 -23.70 -7.39 -0.68
C LYS A 45 -23.49 -5.88 -0.82
N ALA A 46 -22.24 -5.43 -0.93
CA ALA A 46 -21.91 -4.05 -1.21
C ALA A 46 -22.56 -3.60 -2.53
N LEU A 47 -22.36 -4.36 -3.60
CA LEU A 47 -22.98 -4.12 -4.90
C LEU A 47 -24.53 -4.13 -4.81
N HIS A 48 -25.11 -5.03 -4.01
CA HIS A 48 -26.57 -5.05 -3.81
C HIS A 48 -27.06 -3.77 -3.15
N ALA A 49 -26.33 -3.24 -2.16
CA ALA A 49 -26.66 -1.98 -1.50
C ALA A 49 -26.60 -0.80 -2.48
N ILE A 50 -25.56 -0.73 -3.32
CA ILE A 50 -25.44 0.29 -4.35
C ILE A 50 -26.59 0.21 -5.36
N LYS A 51 -26.94 -0.99 -5.85
CA LYS A 51 -28.08 -1.17 -6.77
C LYS A 51 -29.41 -0.79 -6.15
N PHE A 52 -29.59 -1.09 -4.87
CA PHE A 52 -30.75 -0.62 -4.13
C PHE A 52 -30.75 0.92 -4.05
N GLY A 53 -29.62 1.55 -3.75
CA GLY A 53 -29.48 3.00 -3.74
C GLY A 53 -29.80 3.64 -5.10
N LEU A 54 -29.33 3.05 -6.19
CA LEU A 54 -29.63 3.52 -7.55
C LEU A 54 -31.11 3.39 -7.94
N ASN A 55 -31.86 2.47 -7.35
CA ASN A 55 -33.33 2.45 -7.53
C ASN A 55 -34.01 3.65 -6.85
N LEU A 56 -33.44 4.18 -5.78
CA LEU A 56 -33.93 5.36 -5.06
C LEU A 56 -33.41 6.66 -5.67
N HIS A 57 -32.17 6.64 -6.16
CA HIS A 57 -31.40 7.79 -6.65
C HIS A 57 -30.75 7.48 -8.04
N PRO A 58 -31.55 7.30 -9.10
CA PRO A 58 -31.07 6.76 -10.38
C PRO A 58 -30.05 7.66 -11.10
N ASP A 59 -30.03 8.94 -10.79
CA ASP A 59 -29.15 9.92 -11.42
C ASP A 59 -27.91 10.25 -10.58
N ASN A 60 -27.73 9.58 -9.42
CA ASN A 60 -26.56 9.84 -8.57
C ASN A 60 -25.29 9.26 -9.22
N VAL A 61 -24.33 10.15 -9.51
CA VAL A 61 -23.09 9.83 -10.23
C VAL A 61 -22.15 8.99 -9.36
N ASP A 62 -22.02 9.32 -8.07
CA ASP A 62 -21.10 8.63 -7.15
C ASP A 62 -21.49 7.16 -6.96
N LEU A 63 -22.80 6.90 -6.81
CA LEU A 63 -23.31 5.52 -6.74
C LEU A 63 -23.10 4.74 -8.05
N LYS A 64 -23.18 5.39 -9.21
CA LYS A 64 -22.86 4.76 -10.51
C LYS A 64 -21.39 4.45 -10.64
N LEU A 65 -20.51 5.34 -10.21
CA LEU A 65 -19.06 5.10 -10.20
C LEU A 65 -18.72 3.94 -9.28
N LYS A 66 -19.32 3.90 -8.09
CA LYS A 66 -19.12 2.81 -7.14
C LYS A 66 -19.68 1.48 -7.66
N GLU A 67 -20.82 1.49 -8.38
CA GLU A 67 -21.30 0.32 -9.10
C GLU A 67 -20.29 -0.18 -10.13
N ALA A 68 -19.75 0.72 -10.96
CA ALA A 68 -18.76 0.37 -11.97
C ALA A 68 -17.49 -0.21 -11.35
N ARG A 69 -16.99 0.35 -10.24
CA ARG A 69 -15.84 -0.17 -9.49
C ARG A 69 -16.10 -1.57 -8.94
N TYR A 70 -17.25 -1.81 -8.32
CA TYR A 70 -17.60 -3.15 -7.85
C TYR A 70 -17.79 -4.18 -8.97
N MET A 71 -18.20 -3.72 -10.17
CA MET A 71 -18.21 -4.59 -11.35
C MET A 71 -16.80 -5.03 -11.73
N LEU A 72 -15.81 -4.13 -11.68
CA LEU A 72 -14.39 -4.48 -11.93
C LEU A 72 -13.88 -5.48 -10.89
N TYR A 73 -14.09 -5.24 -9.61
CA TYR A 73 -13.70 -6.17 -8.54
C TYR A 73 -14.34 -7.56 -8.63
N LEU A 74 -15.44 -7.69 -9.39
CA LEU A 74 -16.15 -8.94 -9.64
C LEU A 74 -15.89 -9.54 -11.01
N ASP A 75 -14.83 -9.09 -11.72
CA ASP A 75 -14.46 -9.52 -13.09
C ASP A 75 -15.57 -9.29 -14.15
N ARG A 76 -16.37 -8.24 -13.98
CA ARG A 76 -17.52 -7.88 -14.83
C ARG A 76 -17.26 -6.62 -15.66
N ALA A 77 -16.11 -6.55 -16.31
CA ALA A 77 -15.64 -5.36 -17.03
C ALA A 77 -16.63 -4.86 -18.10
N ASP A 78 -17.33 -5.73 -18.81
CA ASP A 78 -18.31 -5.31 -19.82
C ASP A 78 -19.50 -4.54 -19.23
N GLU A 79 -19.87 -4.85 -17.98
CA GLU A 79 -20.93 -4.10 -17.29
C GLU A 79 -20.42 -2.76 -16.78
N ALA A 80 -19.19 -2.72 -16.26
CA ALA A 80 -18.52 -1.47 -15.90
C ALA A 80 -18.41 -0.53 -17.10
N LYS A 81 -18.01 -1.03 -18.29
CA LYS A 81 -17.94 -0.26 -19.53
C LYS A 81 -19.29 0.36 -19.91
N ARG A 82 -20.39 -0.39 -19.79
CA ARG A 82 -21.73 0.14 -20.08
C ARG A 82 -22.06 1.30 -19.16
N ILE A 83 -21.83 1.15 -17.85
CA ILE A 83 -22.07 2.21 -16.88
C ILE A 83 -21.23 3.44 -17.22
N MET A 84 -19.92 3.25 -17.45
CA MET A 84 -19.00 4.34 -17.75
C MET A 84 -19.27 5.05 -19.08
N SER A 85 -19.85 4.35 -20.06
CA SER A 85 -20.23 4.94 -21.35
C SER A 85 -21.40 5.94 -21.25
N GLU A 86 -22.22 5.82 -20.21
CA GLU A 86 -23.36 6.70 -19.94
C GLU A 86 -22.98 7.89 -19.06
N LEU A 87 -21.78 7.85 -18.45
CA LEU A 87 -21.31 8.89 -17.53
C LEU A 87 -20.38 9.87 -18.24
N ALA A 88 -20.81 11.16 -18.29
CA ALA A 88 -19.98 12.28 -18.72
C ALA A 88 -19.27 12.92 -17.51
N ASP A 89 -18.61 12.08 -16.70
CA ASP A 89 -17.85 12.51 -15.53
C ASP A 89 -16.35 12.35 -15.78
N TYR A 90 -15.55 13.32 -15.33
CA TYR A 90 -14.10 13.37 -15.48
C TYR A 90 -13.40 13.57 -14.13
N SER A 91 -14.07 13.16 -13.05
CA SER A 91 -13.47 13.11 -11.71
C SER A 91 -12.27 12.16 -11.66
N LEU A 92 -11.50 12.25 -10.60
CA LEU A 92 -10.38 11.33 -10.35
C LEU A 92 -10.85 9.86 -10.34
N ASP A 93 -11.96 9.57 -9.63
CA ASP A 93 -12.53 8.23 -9.54
C ASP A 93 -13.01 7.68 -10.90
N ALA A 94 -13.71 8.52 -11.68
CA ALA A 94 -14.11 8.15 -13.05
C ALA A 94 -12.92 7.89 -13.96
N THR A 95 -11.83 8.63 -13.76
CA THR A 95 -10.61 8.47 -14.55
C THR A 95 -9.87 7.20 -14.21
N LEU A 96 -9.79 6.82 -12.92
CA LEU A 96 -9.22 5.54 -12.48
C LEU A 96 -9.96 4.37 -13.13
N ILE A 97 -11.30 4.34 -13.05
CA ILE A 97 -12.10 3.28 -13.67
C ILE A 97 -11.88 3.20 -15.19
N ARG A 98 -11.82 4.35 -15.88
CA ARG A 98 -11.55 4.38 -17.33
C ARG A 98 -10.15 3.88 -17.66
N ALA A 99 -9.15 4.28 -16.88
CA ALA A 99 -7.79 3.82 -17.09
C ALA A 99 -7.71 2.29 -16.91
N GLU A 100 -8.28 1.76 -15.82
CA GLU A 100 -8.31 0.32 -15.57
C GLU A 100 -9.02 -0.45 -16.70
N LEU A 101 -10.14 0.05 -17.21
CA LEU A 101 -10.82 -0.53 -18.37
C LEU A 101 -9.95 -0.52 -19.62
N LEU A 102 -9.14 0.51 -19.85
CA LEU A 102 -8.16 0.55 -20.94
C LEU A 102 -7.06 -0.51 -20.75
N PHE A 103 -6.58 -0.70 -19.53
CA PHE A 103 -5.61 -1.76 -19.22
C PHE A 103 -6.22 -3.16 -19.46
N ILE A 104 -7.46 -3.41 -19.02
CA ILE A 104 -8.19 -4.65 -19.32
C ILE A 104 -8.27 -4.93 -20.82
N ASP A 105 -8.51 -3.90 -21.63
CA ASP A 105 -8.62 -4.00 -23.09
C ASP A 105 -7.26 -4.09 -23.81
N GLY A 106 -6.15 -4.00 -23.08
CA GLY A 106 -4.80 -4.04 -23.63
C GLY A 106 -4.31 -2.70 -24.20
N TYR A 107 -5.02 -1.59 -23.96
CA TYR A 107 -4.63 -0.24 -24.37
C TYR A 107 -3.78 0.45 -23.30
N MET A 108 -2.68 -0.20 -22.86
CA MET A 108 -1.83 0.24 -21.75
C MET A 108 -1.36 1.70 -21.89
N LYS A 109 -0.92 2.08 -23.12
CA LYS A 109 -0.42 3.44 -23.37
C LYS A 109 -1.49 4.52 -23.21
N ASP A 110 -2.72 4.23 -23.61
CA ASP A 110 -3.83 5.19 -23.50
C ASP A 110 -4.25 5.33 -22.03
N GLY A 111 -4.32 4.21 -21.28
CA GLY A 111 -4.57 4.21 -19.84
C GLY A 111 -3.49 4.97 -19.07
N HIS A 112 -2.22 4.73 -19.38
CA HIS A 112 -1.09 5.44 -18.80
C HIS A 112 -1.15 6.95 -19.08
N ALA A 113 -1.39 7.34 -20.34
CA ALA A 113 -1.52 8.76 -20.70
C ALA A 113 -2.67 9.44 -19.94
N LEU A 114 -3.78 8.73 -19.71
CA LEU A 114 -4.92 9.22 -18.97
C LEU A 114 -4.56 9.47 -17.49
N LEU A 115 -3.89 8.51 -16.83
CA LEU A 115 -3.45 8.65 -15.44
C LEU A 115 -2.40 9.76 -15.28
N LEU A 116 -1.42 9.84 -16.20
CA LEU A 116 -0.41 10.92 -16.18
C LEU A 116 -1.02 12.31 -16.33
N ALA A 117 -2.06 12.47 -17.17
CA ALA A 117 -2.72 13.74 -17.36
C ALA A 117 -3.42 14.25 -16.10
N MET A 118 -3.90 13.32 -15.25
CA MET A 118 -4.56 13.69 -13.99
C MET A 118 -3.59 14.26 -12.95
N LEU A 119 -2.31 13.95 -13.02
CA LEU A 119 -1.31 14.55 -12.14
C LEU A 119 -1.14 16.07 -12.33
N ASP A 120 -1.64 16.62 -13.44
CA ASP A 120 -1.65 18.06 -13.69
C ASP A 120 -2.91 18.74 -13.11
N ASN A 121 -3.78 18.01 -12.41
CA ASN A 121 -4.97 18.54 -11.74
C ASN A 121 -4.59 19.14 -10.38
N ASP A 122 -5.08 20.34 -10.07
CA ASP A 122 -4.82 21.02 -8.80
C ASP A 122 -5.42 20.27 -7.58
N ASP A 123 -6.44 19.44 -7.79
CA ASP A 123 -7.13 18.66 -6.75
C ASP A 123 -6.54 17.24 -6.59
N ILE A 124 -5.35 16.96 -7.14
CA ILE A 124 -4.72 15.65 -7.03
C ILE A 124 -4.46 15.26 -5.57
N ARG A 125 -4.77 14.02 -5.23
CA ARG A 125 -4.65 13.47 -3.87
C ARG A 125 -3.79 12.22 -3.86
N GLU A 126 -3.23 11.92 -2.70
CA GLU A 126 -2.41 10.71 -2.50
C GLU A 126 -3.18 9.44 -2.81
N ASP A 127 -4.45 9.33 -2.37
CA ASP A 127 -5.30 8.16 -2.59
C ASP A 127 -5.43 7.82 -4.09
N PHE A 128 -5.63 8.82 -4.95
CA PHE A 128 -5.61 8.62 -6.40
C PHE A 128 -4.28 8.02 -6.89
N CYS A 129 -3.17 8.48 -6.34
CA CYS A 129 -1.85 7.98 -6.76
C CYS A 129 -1.66 6.51 -6.34
N PHE A 130 -2.14 6.11 -5.15
CA PHE A 130 -2.09 4.72 -4.71
C PHE A 130 -3.00 3.82 -5.53
N ASP A 131 -4.24 4.23 -5.78
CA ASP A 131 -5.15 3.49 -6.66
C ASP A 131 -4.56 3.30 -8.08
N ALA A 132 -3.84 4.32 -8.59
CA ALA A 132 -3.14 4.20 -9.87
C ALA A 132 -1.95 3.24 -9.81
N VAL A 133 -1.18 3.23 -8.71
CA VAL A 133 -0.08 2.28 -8.48
C VAL A 133 -0.62 0.84 -8.49
N ASP A 134 -1.73 0.59 -7.81
CA ASP A 134 -2.38 -0.73 -7.78
C ASP A 134 -2.76 -1.18 -9.21
N ILE A 135 -3.34 -0.29 -10.02
CA ILE A 135 -3.66 -0.60 -11.43
C ILE A 135 -2.40 -0.99 -12.20
N TYR A 136 -1.31 -0.21 -12.14
CA TYR A 136 -0.08 -0.55 -12.85
C TYR A 136 0.51 -1.89 -12.39
N THR A 137 0.44 -2.18 -11.10
CA THR A 137 0.95 -3.41 -10.50
C THR A 137 0.13 -4.62 -10.94
N ASP A 138 -1.20 -4.52 -10.94
CA ASP A 138 -2.11 -5.59 -11.35
C ASP A 138 -1.93 -6.01 -12.83
N TYR A 139 -1.46 -5.07 -13.67
CA TYR A 139 -1.23 -5.31 -15.10
C TYR A 139 0.25 -5.42 -15.49
N ASP A 140 1.17 -5.58 -14.54
CA ASP A 140 2.61 -5.74 -14.76
C ASP A 140 3.25 -4.58 -15.58
N CYS A 141 2.71 -3.35 -15.48
CA CYS A 141 3.14 -2.18 -16.24
C CYS A 141 4.20 -1.37 -15.47
N PHE A 142 5.31 -1.99 -15.12
CA PHE A 142 6.32 -1.41 -14.23
C PHE A 142 7.07 -0.21 -14.80
N ASP A 143 7.31 -0.15 -16.12
CA ASP A 143 8.01 1.00 -16.70
C ASP A 143 7.14 2.26 -16.67
N GLU A 144 5.86 2.12 -16.98
CA GLU A 144 4.85 3.16 -16.87
C GLU A 144 4.61 3.56 -15.42
N LEU A 145 4.62 2.60 -14.48
CA LEU A 145 4.52 2.84 -13.06
C LEU A 145 5.64 3.75 -12.56
N VAL A 146 6.90 3.47 -12.93
CA VAL A 146 8.05 4.31 -12.54
C VAL A 146 7.88 5.74 -13.05
N GLU A 147 7.49 5.94 -14.32
CA GLU A 147 7.24 7.26 -14.88
C GLU A 147 6.14 8.00 -14.12
N PHE A 148 5.04 7.31 -13.83
CA PHE A 148 3.92 7.85 -13.07
C PHE A 148 4.35 8.32 -11.68
N VAL A 149 5.01 7.45 -10.90
CA VAL A 149 5.40 7.74 -9.52
C VAL A 149 6.47 8.84 -9.45
N GLU A 150 7.40 8.89 -10.41
CA GLU A 150 8.36 10.00 -10.51
C GLU A 150 7.67 11.35 -10.77
N LYS A 151 6.63 11.38 -11.59
CA LYS A 151 5.83 12.61 -11.82
C LYS A 151 4.99 12.94 -10.60
N ALA A 152 4.31 11.96 -10.02
CA ALA A 152 3.49 12.12 -8.81
C ALA A 152 4.31 12.66 -7.63
N GLY A 153 5.53 12.17 -7.41
CA GLY A 153 6.44 12.66 -6.37
C GLY A 153 6.92 14.12 -6.57
N LYS A 154 6.84 14.67 -7.79
CA LYS A 154 7.08 16.10 -8.05
C LYS A 154 5.86 16.96 -7.72
N VAL A 155 4.67 16.40 -7.89
CA VAL A 155 3.39 17.10 -7.63
C VAL A 155 3.05 17.02 -6.13
N LEU A 156 3.33 15.90 -5.49
CA LEU A 156 3.11 15.64 -4.07
C LEU A 156 4.45 15.46 -3.32
N PRO A 157 5.29 16.50 -3.25
CA PRO A 157 6.65 16.37 -2.71
C PRO A 157 6.70 16.03 -1.23
N ASP A 158 5.61 16.21 -0.50
CA ASP A 158 5.51 15.94 0.94
C ASP A 158 4.89 14.57 1.28
N SER A 159 4.40 13.84 0.27
CA SER A 159 3.89 12.49 0.45
C SER A 159 5.02 11.50 0.76
N ARG A 160 5.15 11.14 2.04
CA ARG A 160 6.16 10.15 2.48
C ARG A 160 5.81 8.75 2.01
N GLU A 161 4.54 8.43 2.04
CA GLU A 161 4.00 7.14 1.61
C GLU A 161 4.30 6.88 0.14
N LEU A 162 4.09 7.88 -0.73
CA LEU A 162 4.40 7.77 -2.15
C LEU A 162 5.91 7.55 -2.39
N PHE A 163 6.78 8.23 -1.63
CA PHE A 163 8.23 7.99 -1.72
C PHE A 163 8.62 6.61 -1.21
N ARG A 164 7.95 6.05 -0.19
CA ARG A 164 8.16 4.67 0.26
C ARG A 164 7.76 3.67 -0.81
N GLU A 165 6.64 3.92 -1.48
CA GLU A 165 6.18 3.10 -2.61
C GLU A 165 7.20 3.12 -3.75
N MET A 166 7.71 4.31 -4.11
CA MET A 166 8.83 4.42 -5.07
C MET A 166 10.03 3.57 -4.68
N ALA A 167 10.41 3.61 -3.40
CA ALA A 167 11.56 2.85 -2.92
C ALA A 167 11.30 1.34 -3.03
N ALA A 168 10.09 0.87 -2.66
CA ALA A 168 9.69 -0.53 -2.78
C ALA A 168 9.72 -1.01 -4.25
N ILE A 169 9.17 -0.23 -5.18
CA ILE A 169 9.23 -0.51 -6.62
C ILE A 169 10.67 -0.61 -7.11
N CYS A 170 11.56 0.29 -6.66
CA CYS A 170 12.99 0.22 -6.99
C CYS A 170 13.64 -1.07 -6.43
N GLU A 171 13.25 -1.51 -5.23
CA GLU A 171 13.74 -2.76 -4.62
C GLU A 171 13.30 -3.98 -5.43
N GLU A 172 12.03 -4.07 -5.84
CA GLU A 172 11.51 -5.16 -6.67
C GLU A 172 12.24 -5.26 -8.01
N ARG A 173 12.61 -4.12 -8.59
CA ARG A 173 13.41 -4.05 -9.82
C ARG A 173 14.90 -4.25 -9.61
N SER A 174 15.34 -4.45 -8.37
CA SER A 174 16.76 -4.51 -7.99
C SER A 174 17.55 -3.22 -8.30
N GLU A 175 16.87 -2.09 -8.37
CA GLU A 175 17.45 -0.74 -8.54
C GLU A 175 17.83 -0.15 -7.17
N TYR A 176 18.61 -0.90 -6.39
CA TYR A 176 18.88 -0.63 -4.98
C TYR A 176 19.53 0.72 -4.72
N GLU A 177 20.42 1.20 -5.60
CA GLU A 177 21.04 2.52 -5.46
C GLU A 177 20.00 3.65 -5.53
N ARG A 178 18.94 3.50 -6.33
CA ARG A 178 17.84 4.47 -6.39
C ARG A 178 17.00 4.43 -5.11
N SER A 179 16.71 3.24 -4.60
CA SER A 179 16.01 3.06 -3.34
C SER A 179 16.78 3.72 -2.17
N VAL A 180 18.11 3.56 -2.10
CA VAL A 180 18.97 4.25 -1.12
C VAL A 180 18.81 5.78 -1.20
N ILE A 181 18.80 6.36 -2.41
CA ILE A 181 18.61 7.81 -2.58
C ILE A 181 17.24 8.26 -2.04
N ILE A 182 16.20 7.46 -2.27
CA ILE A 182 14.85 7.78 -1.82
C ILE A 182 14.75 7.70 -0.29
N TYR A 183 15.26 6.63 0.33
CA TYR A 183 15.24 6.51 1.79
C TYR A 183 16.05 7.62 2.48
N ASN A 184 17.19 8.00 1.93
CA ASN A 184 17.95 9.15 2.46
C ASN A 184 17.11 10.44 2.41
N LYS A 185 16.34 10.70 1.35
CA LYS A 185 15.44 11.88 1.29
C LYS A 185 14.33 11.81 2.32
N LEU A 186 13.78 10.60 2.58
CA LEU A 186 12.76 10.39 3.62
C LEU A 186 13.32 10.67 5.02
N ILE A 187 14.53 10.19 5.29
CA ILE A 187 15.26 10.38 6.54
C ILE A 187 15.66 11.87 6.74
N ASP A 188 16.08 12.56 5.67
CA ASP A 188 16.35 14.00 5.73
C ASP A 188 15.12 14.81 6.16
N LYS A 189 13.90 14.37 5.77
CA LYS A 189 12.63 14.99 6.17
C LYS A 189 12.21 14.62 7.60
N ASP A 190 12.44 13.37 8.00
CA ASP A 190 12.13 12.88 9.35
C ASP A 190 13.22 11.92 9.87
N PRO A 191 14.24 12.46 10.54
CA PRO A 191 15.31 11.64 11.11
C PRO A 191 14.88 10.67 12.22
N TYR A 192 13.65 10.82 12.72
CA TYR A 192 13.08 9.96 13.78
C TYR A 192 12.21 8.82 13.23
N SER A 193 12.21 8.57 11.94
CA SER A 193 11.49 7.46 11.33
C SER A 193 12.26 6.15 11.48
N LEU A 194 11.86 5.33 12.42
CA LEU A 194 12.39 3.97 12.59
C LEU A 194 12.29 3.16 11.30
N GLN A 195 11.13 3.25 10.64
CA GLN A 195 10.84 2.48 9.42
C GLN A 195 11.80 2.82 8.29
N ASP A 196 12.05 4.11 8.04
CA ASP A 196 12.87 4.55 6.91
C ASP A 196 14.35 4.20 7.14
N TRP A 197 14.87 4.34 8.38
CA TRP A 197 16.20 3.86 8.74
C TRP A 197 16.35 2.35 8.57
N PHE A 198 15.38 1.57 9.04
CA PHE A 198 15.47 0.11 8.91
C PHE A 198 15.34 -0.35 7.45
N SER A 199 14.52 0.32 6.65
CA SER A 199 14.42 0.06 5.21
C SER A 199 15.75 0.40 4.50
N LEU A 200 16.36 1.55 4.82
CA LEU A 200 17.70 1.89 4.31
C LEU A 200 18.73 0.81 4.67
N ALA A 201 18.72 0.32 5.91
CA ALA A 201 19.63 -0.75 6.33
C ALA A 201 19.48 -2.01 5.48
N LYS A 202 18.24 -2.42 5.20
CA LYS A 202 17.97 -3.59 4.36
C LYS A 202 18.51 -3.42 2.94
N VAL A 203 18.28 -2.26 2.34
CA VAL A 203 18.73 -1.99 0.96
C VAL A 203 20.26 -1.89 0.88
N GLU A 204 20.92 -1.26 1.85
CA GLU A 204 22.38 -1.22 1.91
C GLU A 204 23.00 -2.63 2.09
N ALA A 205 22.33 -3.51 2.83
CA ALA A 205 22.75 -4.92 2.96
C ALA A 205 22.58 -5.68 1.63
N LEU A 206 21.52 -5.44 0.86
CA LEU A 206 21.34 -6.01 -0.49
C LEU A 206 22.48 -5.59 -1.44
N LEU A 207 22.96 -4.37 -1.30
CA LEU A 207 24.17 -3.85 -1.99
C LEU A 207 25.49 -4.37 -1.40
N LYS A 208 25.43 -5.18 -0.34
CA LYS A 208 26.59 -5.66 0.42
C LYS A 208 27.42 -4.56 1.08
N HIS A 209 26.84 -3.40 1.28
CA HIS A 209 27.41 -2.29 2.03
C HIS A 209 27.14 -2.48 3.53
N TYR A 210 27.63 -3.57 4.11
CA TYR A 210 27.28 -4.01 5.47
C TYR A 210 27.61 -2.97 6.54
N ASP A 211 28.69 -2.20 6.39
CA ASP A 211 29.04 -1.15 7.36
C ASP A 211 27.96 -0.05 7.40
N LYS A 212 27.43 0.35 6.24
CA LYS A 212 26.34 1.33 6.17
C LYS A 212 25.01 0.76 6.65
N ALA A 213 24.75 -0.52 6.38
CA ALA A 213 23.58 -1.21 6.89
C ALA A 213 23.58 -1.24 8.42
N VAL A 214 24.73 -1.53 9.04
CA VAL A 214 24.92 -1.49 10.49
C VAL A 214 24.70 -0.08 11.05
N GLU A 215 25.28 0.95 10.40
CA GLU A 215 25.10 2.35 10.80
C GLU A 215 23.61 2.76 10.76
N ALA A 216 22.87 2.38 9.71
CA ALA A 216 21.44 2.63 9.61
C ALA A 216 20.63 1.88 10.69
N CYS A 217 21.03 0.64 11.05
CA CYS A 217 20.45 -0.07 12.20
C CYS A 217 20.71 0.67 13.52
N ASP A 218 21.90 1.24 13.71
CA ASP A 218 22.23 2.00 14.92
C ASP A 218 21.36 3.25 15.05
N PHE A 219 21.11 3.97 13.96
CA PHE A 219 20.17 5.09 13.96
C PHE A 219 18.71 4.64 14.24
N ALA A 220 18.29 3.54 13.66
CA ALA A 220 16.95 2.98 13.93
C ALA A 220 16.80 2.60 15.41
N LEU A 221 17.80 1.95 16.00
CA LEU A 221 17.80 1.59 17.43
C LEU A 221 17.94 2.79 18.36
N ALA A 222 18.55 3.89 17.90
CA ALA A 222 18.54 5.15 18.65
C ALA A 222 17.15 5.81 18.70
N VAL A 223 16.30 5.57 17.69
CA VAL A 223 14.89 6.02 17.69
C VAL A 223 14.06 5.14 18.63
N LYS A 224 14.25 3.82 18.57
CA LYS A 224 13.55 2.87 19.43
C LYS A 224 14.46 1.71 19.80
N GLU A 225 14.82 1.65 21.06
CA GLU A 225 15.66 0.59 21.62
C GLU A 225 14.93 -0.76 21.64
N ASN A 226 15.69 -1.85 21.69
CA ASN A 226 15.20 -3.21 21.88
C ASN A 226 14.24 -3.72 20.77
N GLU A 227 14.39 -3.23 19.55
CA GLU A 227 13.66 -3.76 18.40
C GLU A 227 14.30 -5.08 17.93
N GLU A 228 13.65 -6.21 18.25
CA GLU A 228 14.15 -7.56 17.98
C GLU A 228 14.59 -7.76 16.52
N SER A 229 13.77 -7.26 15.57
CA SER A 229 14.02 -7.39 14.13
C SER A 229 15.26 -6.64 13.68
N ILE A 230 15.54 -5.48 14.27
CA ILE A 230 16.68 -4.65 13.89
C ILE A 230 17.97 -5.19 14.50
N ILE A 231 17.93 -5.62 15.77
CA ILE A 231 19.10 -6.21 16.46
C ILE A 231 19.51 -7.51 15.77
N SER A 232 18.55 -8.39 15.46
CA SER A 232 18.85 -9.62 14.71
C SER A 232 19.39 -9.32 13.32
N PHE A 233 18.80 -8.38 12.59
CA PHE A 233 19.27 -7.99 11.26
C PHE A 233 20.68 -7.40 11.27
N LYS A 234 21.02 -6.58 12.26
CA LYS A 234 22.36 -6.05 12.48
C LYS A 234 23.37 -7.18 12.72
N GLY A 235 22.97 -8.21 13.50
CA GLY A 235 23.75 -9.44 13.67
C GLY A 235 24.01 -10.17 12.35
N TYR A 236 23.01 -10.29 11.47
CA TYR A 236 23.19 -10.85 10.12
C TYR A 236 24.13 -10.01 9.25
N CYS A 237 24.07 -8.68 9.32
CA CYS A 237 25.00 -7.83 8.58
C CYS A 237 26.46 -8.09 9.01
N TYR A 238 26.73 -8.26 10.30
CA TYR A 238 28.05 -8.63 10.79
C TYR A 238 28.46 -10.04 10.35
N TYR A 239 27.52 -11.00 10.40
CA TYR A 239 27.77 -12.37 9.97
C TYR A 239 28.16 -12.42 8.48
N ASP A 240 27.37 -11.79 7.62
CA ASP A 240 27.59 -11.77 6.16
C ASP A 240 28.85 -11.00 5.76
N SER A 241 29.28 -10.03 6.58
CA SER A 241 30.55 -9.32 6.40
C SER A 241 31.76 -10.07 6.97
N GLY A 242 31.56 -11.26 7.59
CA GLY A 242 32.63 -12.07 8.19
C GLY A 242 33.10 -11.60 9.56
N GLN A 243 32.39 -10.67 10.19
CA GLN A 243 32.71 -10.12 11.52
C GLN A 243 31.99 -10.96 12.62
N TYR A 244 32.34 -12.25 12.71
CA TYR A 244 31.59 -13.23 13.48
C TYR A 244 31.56 -12.92 14.98
N GLU A 245 32.60 -12.36 15.57
CA GLU A 245 32.60 -11.96 16.98
C GLU A 245 31.56 -10.87 17.26
N LYS A 246 31.44 -9.88 16.39
CA LYS A 246 30.42 -8.83 16.51
C LYS A 246 29.02 -9.38 16.26
N ALA A 247 28.88 -10.33 15.33
CA ALA A 247 27.61 -11.02 15.11
C ALA A 247 27.14 -11.72 16.37
N ILE A 248 28.04 -12.44 17.06
CA ILE A 248 27.75 -13.09 18.35
C ILE A 248 27.28 -12.08 19.40
N GLU A 249 27.95 -10.91 19.51
CA GLU A 249 27.53 -9.86 20.45
C GLU A 249 26.08 -9.41 20.18
N GLN A 250 25.72 -9.19 18.92
CA GLN A 250 24.35 -8.79 18.54
C GLN A 250 23.34 -9.93 18.77
N PHE A 251 23.69 -11.17 18.47
CA PHE A 251 22.78 -12.29 18.67
C PHE A 251 22.61 -12.64 20.19
N LEU A 252 23.58 -12.34 21.04
CA LEU A 252 23.41 -12.39 22.49
C LEU A 252 22.48 -11.29 23.00
N GLU A 253 22.57 -10.07 22.42
CA GLU A 253 21.62 -9.01 22.72
C GLU A 253 20.20 -9.41 22.28
N TYR A 254 20.05 -9.93 21.05
CA TYR A 254 18.78 -10.48 20.55
C TYR A 254 18.24 -11.59 21.47
N GLU A 255 19.09 -12.55 21.92
CA GLU A 255 18.71 -13.60 22.87
C GLU A 255 18.13 -13.05 24.17
N SER A 256 18.68 -11.93 24.66
CA SER A 256 18.24 -11.33 25.92
C SER A 256 16.80 -10.80 25.88
N ILE A 257 16.30 -10.41 24.72
CA ILE A 257 15.00 -9.74 24.52
C ILE A 257 13.96 -10.62 23.84
N THR A 258 14.38 -11.55 22.97
CA THR A 258 13.45 -12.39 22.18
C THR A 258 12.81 -13.49 23.04
N LYS A 259 11.61 -13.90 22.62
CA LYS A 259 10.94 -15.10 23.12
C LYS A 259 11.45 -16.37 22.43
N GLU A 260 12.01 -16.24 21.24
CA GLU A 260 12.49 -17.35 20.39
C GLU A 260 13.98 -17.64 20.61
N LYS A 261 14.35 -17.96 21.84
CA LYS A 261 15.75 -18.15 22.24
C LYS A 261 16.48 -19.25 21.46
N SER A 262 15.76 -20.25 20.96
CA SER A 262 16.34 -21.33 20.15
C SER A 262 16.97 -20.79 18.86
N VAL A 263 16.31 -19.82 18.21
CA VAL A 263 16.82 -19.17 17.00
C VAL A 263 18.11 -18.39 17.30
N ALA A 264 18.13 -17.64 18.40
CA ALA A 264 19.34 -16.92 18.82
C ALA A 264 20.52 -17.87 19.08
N TYR A 265 20.31 -19.00 19.77
CA TYR A 265 21.37 -19.98 20.01
C TYR A 265 21.87 -20.65 18.73
N GLU A 266 20.98 -20.91 17.76
CA GLU A 266 21.38 -21.45 16.46
C GLU A 266 22.30 -20.48 15.73
N LEU A 267 21.93 -19.20 15.64
CA LEU A 267 22.72 -18.15 15.01
C LEU A 267 24.10 -17.96 15.68
N ILE A 268 24.14 -17.98 17.02
CA ILE A 268 25.39 -17.92 17.76
C ILE A 268 26.27 -19.15 17.46
N GLY A 269 25.64 -20.34 17.41
CA GLY A 269 26.32 -21.58 17.06
C GLY A 269 26.96 -21.55 15.68
N GLU A 270 26.24 -21.03 14.68
CA GLU A 270 26.74 -20.85 13.31
C GLU A 270 27.96 -19.91 13.27
N CYS A 271 27.92 -18.81 14.03
CA CYS A 271 29.06 -17.91 14.13
C CYS A 271 30.30 -18.61 14.69
N TYR A 272 30.16 -19.44 15.75
CA TYR A 272 31.28 -20.20 16.31
C TYR A 272 31.85 -21.21 15.31
N VAL A 273 31.01 -21.91 14.56
CA VAL A 273 31.46 -22.83 13.50
C VAL A 273 32.31 -22.08 12.48
N LYS A 274 31.87 -20.88 12.06
CA LYS A 274 32.66 -20.06 11.12
C LYS A 274 33.98 -19.57 11.68
N LEU A 275 34.04 -19.28 12.97
CA LEU A 275 35.28 -18.89 13.65
C LEU A 275 36.27 -20.05 13.79
N ASP A 276 35.77 -21.28 13.99
CA ASP A 276 36.61 -22.48 14.10
C ASP A 276 37.12 -22.95 12.72
N ASP A 277 36.41 -22.63 11.63
CA ASP A 277 36.77 -22.96 10.24
C ASP A 277 37.81 -21.99 9.63
N ASN A 278 38.11 -20.86 10.27
CA ASN A 278 39.08 -19.85 9.84
C ASN A 278 40.35 -19.90 10.66
#